data_e4c67bdb9548fa6143d06c0bada1e6ca
#
_entry.id   e4c67bdb9548fa6143d06c0bada1e6ca
#
_cell.length_a   1.000
_cell.length_b   1.000
_cell.length_c   1.000
_cell.angle_alpha   90.00
_cell.angle_beta   90.00
_cell.angle_gamma   90.00
#
_symmetry.space_group_name_H-M   'P 1'
#
loop_
_entity.id
_entity.type
_entity.pdbx_description
1 polymer ?
#
loop_
_entity_poly.entity_id
_entity_poly.type
_entity_poly.pdbx_seq_one_letter_code
_entity_poly.pdbx_strand_id
1 'polypeptide(L)'
;MVIKKNFGVLIRELRIKSGFGQRELASKIGIAASYLNDIEKEKRTAPKQAVIKKLSKLLKVNINDLNDLAGISKGNIAPDISEYIENNPRIVSLIRSIKENNLNENQIEEIEFSLNKNNSKALIIAAGLGSRLKKHTKNLPKCMLDFGGKTLLQRQLDSYKKCGIKDISIIRGYKKEKINYKGIKYFENTDYENNNVLNSVFYAEKIINGNIIISYSDILFDPSVVQRALDSVHDISVVVDIDWRGYYVGRKDHPISEAENVIFNSNNEVEKIGKINTAKEEVHGEFIGMIKLTNRGAEILKQHFHRLKKIYWNKPFQRAKIFQQAYLTDLIQELVDIGIKVHCVIIESGWKEIDTVEDYKKALVGFNKKFTKS
;
A
#
# COMPACT_ATOMS: atom_id res chain seq x y z
N MET A 1 16.22 -7.93 2.57
CA MET A 1 17.19 -9.05 2.78
C MET A 1 17.14 -10.05 1.62
N VAL A 2 17.34 -9.59 0.38
CA VAL A 2 17.38 -10.46 -0.83
C VAL A 2 18.81 -10.62 -1.38
N ILE A 3 19.80 -9.95 -0.81
CA ILE A 3 21.12 -9.83 -1.41
C ILE A 3 22.13 -10.80 -0.75
N LYS A 4 21.87 -12.10 -0.84
CA LYS A 4 22.90 -13.14 -0.68
C LYS A 4 22.81 -14.27 -1.71
N LYS A 5 21.98 -14.13 -2.74
CA LYS A 5 21.90 -15.15 -3.81
C LYS A 5 22.46 -14.58 -5.10
N ASN A 6 23.31 -15.34 -5.74
CA ASN A 6 23.84 -15.01 -7.06
C ASN A 6 22.73 -15.15 -8.13
N PHE A 7 22.86 -14.43 -9.25
CA PHE A 7 21.89 -14.43 -10.35
C PHE A 7 21.52 -15.84 -10.82
N GLY A 8 22.52 -16.69 -11.07
CA GLY A 8 22.30 -18.03 -11.59
C GLY A 8 21.56 -18.95 -10.61
N VAL A 9 21.90 -18.87 -9.32
CA VAL A 9 21.22 -19.65 -8.26
C VAL A 9 19.75 -19.26 -8.17
N LEU A 10 19.45 -17.96 -8.20
CA LEU A 10 18.07 -17.47 -8.17
C LEU A 10 17.27 -17.96 -9.39
N ILE A 11 17.83 -17.86 -10.59
CA ILE A 11 17.16 -18.34 -11.82
C ILE A 11 16.84 -19.81 -11.72
N ARG A 12 17.77 -20.65 -11.24
CA ARG A 12 17.56 -22.08 -11.06
C ARG A 12 16.42 -22.38 -10.09
N GLU A 13 16.42 -21.73 -8.93
CA GLU A 13 15.35 -21.91 -7.92
C GLU A 13 13.98 -21.51 -8.46
N LEU A 14 13.89 -20.34 -9.10
CA LEU A 14 12.64 -19.85 -9.68
C LEU A 14 12.14 -20.76 -10.81
N ARG A 15 13.04 -21.26 -11.65
CA ARG A 15 12.71 -22.23 -12.71
C ARG A 15 12.07 -23.48 -12.13
N ILE A 16 12.72 -24.09 -11.12
CA ILE A 16 12.24 -25.31 -10.46
C ILE A 16 10.88 -25.03 -9.79
N LYS A 17 10.77 -23.92 -9.07
CA LYS A 17 9.52 -23.50 -8.40
C LYS A 17 8.38 -23.27 -9.39
N SER A 18 8.69 -22.81 -10.60
CA SER A 18 7.72 -22.58 -11.68
C SER A 18 7.42 -23.83 -12.52
N GLY A 19 8.02 -24.98 -12.19
CA GLY A 19 7.78 -26.25 -12.88
C GLY A 19 8.45 -26.38 -14.26
N PHE A 20 9.34 -25.45 -14.64
CA PHE A 20 9.99 -25.50 -15.95
C PHE A 20 11.18 -26.48 -15.97
N GLY A 21 11.21 -27.33 -17.00
CA GLY A 21 12.44 -28.04 -17.42
C GLY A 21 13.49 -27.04 -17.92
N GLN A 22 14.78 -27.36 -17.77
CA GLN A 22 15.87 -26.48 -18.22
C GLN A 22 15.82 -26.21 -19.73
N ARG A 23 15.61 -27.27 -20.55
CA ARG A 23 15.46 -27.14 -22.02
C ARG A 23 14.23 -26.33 -22.39
N GLU A 24 13.13 -26.52 -21.68
CA GLU A 24 11.88 -25.81 -21.91
C GLU A 24 12.04 -24.31 -21.65
N LEU A 25 12.60 -23.94 -20.49
CA LEU A 25 12.82 -22.53 -20.19
C LEU A 25 13.76 -21.87 -21.19
N ALA A 26 14.88 -22.55 -21.52
CA ALA A 26 15.86 -22.06 -22.50
C ALA A 26 15.20 -21.77 -23.87
N SER A 27 14.38 -22.70 -24.36
CA SER A 27 13.61 -22.51 -25.60
C SER A 27 12.68 -21.31 -25.54
N LYS A 28 11.90 -21.15 -24.44
CA LYS A 28 10.95 -20.03 -24.26
C LYS A 28 11.63 -18.66 -24.20
N ILE A 29 12.84 -18.57 -23.64
CA ILE A 29 13.61 -17.32 -23.57
C ILE A 29 14.51 -17.08 -24.79
N GLY A 30 14.66 -18.10 -25.66
CA GLY A 30 15.40 -18.00 -26.91
C GLY A 30 16.93 -18.11 -26.75
N ILE A 31 17.41 -19.02 -25.88
CA ILE A 31 18.83 -19.31 -25.69
C ILE A 31 19.08 -20.82 -25.71
N ALA A 32 20.35 -21.22 -25.90
CA ALA A 32 20.74 -22.63 -25.82
C ALA A 32 20.60 -23.16 -24.38
N ALA A 33 20.18 -24.43 -24.25
CA ALA A 33 20.01 -25.05 -22.92
C ALA A 33 21.37 -25.17 -22.18
N SER A 34 22.48 -25.40 -22.90
CA SER A 34 23.83 -25.38 -22.33
C SER A 34 24.18 -24.02 -21.74
N TYR A 35 23.81 -22.92 -22.44
CA TYR A 35 24.07 -21.57 -21.97
C TYR A 35 23.24 -21.24 -20.69
N LEU A 36 21.98 -21.68 -20.63
CA LEU A 36 21.19 -21.55 -19.40
C LEU A 36 21.78 -22.36 -18.25
N ASN A 37 22.24 -23.58 -18.52
CA ASN A 37 22.93 -24.43 -17.52
C ASN A 37 24.20 -23.76 -16.97
N ASP A 38 24.97 -23.12 -17.85
CA ASP A 38 26.19 -22.43 -17.43
C ASP A 38 25.88 -21.19 -16.57
N ILE A 39 24.79 -20.46 -16.87
CA ILE A 39 24.29 -19.34 -16.04
C ILE A 39 23.85 -19.88 -14.66
N GLU A 40 23.01 -20.93 -14.62
CA GLU A 40 22.51 -21.52 -13.39
C GLU A 40 23.59 -22.11 -12.48
N LYS A 41 24.74 -22.52 -13.08
CA LYS A 41 25.93 -23.02 -12.38
C LYS A 41 26.99 -21.93 -12.12
N GLU A 42 26.67 -20.67 -12.45
CA GLU A 42 27.57 -19.52 -12.28
C GLU A 42 28.88 -19.61 -13.07
N LYS A 43 28.93 -20.46 -14.08
CA LYS A 43 30.05 -20.55 -15.04
C LYS A 43 30.03 -19.41 -16.05
N ARG A 44 28.90 -18.68 -16.15
CA ARG A 44 28.71 -17.48 -16.97
C ARG A 44 27.96 -16.43 -16.22
N THR A 45 28.28 -15.18 -16.52
CA THR A 45 27.56 -13.99 -16.00
C THR A 45 26.16 -13.92 -16.56
N ALA A 46 25.32 -13.03 -15.97
CA ALA A 46 23.95 -12.80 -16.41
C ALA A 46 23.84 -12.49 -17.92
N PRO A 47 22.78 -12.94 -18.59
CA PRO A 47 22.57 -12.76 -20.03
C PRO A 47 22.27 -11.30 -20.40
N LYS A 48 22.05 -11.04 -21.72
CA LYS A 48 21.62 -9.73 -22.23
C LYS A 48 20.24 -9.33 -21.70
N GLN A 49 19.98 -8.02 -21.62
CA GLN A 49 18.75 -7.41 -21.09
C GLN A 49 17.46 -8.01 -21.69
N ALA A 50 17.45 -8.28 -22.99
CA ALA A 50 16.28 -8.90 -23.64
C ALA A 50 15.92 -10.28 -23.06
N VAL A 51 16.92 -11.06 -22.62
CA VAL A 51 16.72 -12.37 -21.99
C VAL A 51 16.25 -12.19 -20.53
N ILE A 52 16.83 -11.22 -19.80
CA ILE A 52 16.41 -10.88 -18.43
C ILE A 52 14.93 -10.47 -18.42
N LYS A 53 14.48 -9.65 -19.38
CA LYS A 53 13.06 -9.28 -19.54
C LYS A 53 12.14 -10.49 -19.73
N LYS A 54 12.57 -11.48 -20.53
CA LYS A 54 11.81 -12.72 -20.75
C LYS A 54 11.78 -13.59 -19.48
N LEU A 55 12.92 -13.72 -18.78
CA LEU A 55 13.01 -14.43 -17.51
C LEU A 55 12.08 -13.83 -16.46
N SER A 56 12.10 -12.51 -16.28
CA SER A 56 11.21 -11.80 -15.35
C SER A 56 9.73 -12.13 -15.61
N LYS A 57 9.28 -12.09 -16.87
CA LYS A 57 7.90 -12.41 -17.25
C LYS A 57 7.52 -13.87 -17.00
N LEU A 58 8.38 -14.82 -17.41
CA LEU A 58 8.08 -16.26 -17.30
C LEU A 58 8.16 -16.75 -15.85
N LEU A 59 9.12 -16.26 -15.09
CA LEU A 59 9.36 -16.68 -13.71
C LEU A 59 8.58 -15.82 -12.69
N LYS A 60 7.84 -14.79 -13.17
CA LYS A 60 7.02 -13.86 -12.36
C LYS A 60 7.83 -13.22 -11.23
N VAL A 61 9.02 -12.75 -11.54
CA VAL A 61 9.94 -12.06 -10.62
C VAL A 61 10.12 -10.60 -11.07
N ASN A 62 10.36 -9.70 -10.12
CA ASN A 62 10.58 -8.29 -10.42
C ASN A 62 11.80 -8.14 -11.33
N ILE A 63 11.66 -7.36 -12.39
CA ILE A 63 12.74 -7.14 -13.35
C ILE A 63 13.93 -6.40 -12.74
N ASN A 64 13.66 -5.47 -11.79
CA ASN A 64 14.72 -4.70 -11.14
C ASN A 64 15.61 -5.62 -10.29
N ASP A 65 15.01 -6.56 -9.54
CA ASP A 65 15.79 -7.55 -8.76
C ASP A 65 16.73 -8.36 -9.66
N LEU A 66 16.25 -8.77 -10.84
CA LEU A 66 17.08 -9.50 -11.81
C LEU A 66 18.16 -8.60 -12.42
N ASN A 67 17.87 -7.33 -12.68
CA ASN A 67 18.85 -6.38 -13.22
C ASN A 67 19.96 -6.10 -12.20
N ASP A 68 19.61 -5.88 -10.94
CA ASP A 68 20.58 -5.64 -9.86
C ASP A 68 21.52 -6.83 -9.69
N LEU A 69 20.96 -8.05 -9.62
CA LEU A 69 21.77 -9.27 -9.55
C LEU A 69 22.62 -9.49 -10.82
N ALA A 70 22.11 -9.09 -11.99
CA ALA A 70 22.87 -9.16 -13.24
C ALA A 70 24.04 -8.18 -13.24
N GLY A 71 23.86 -6.98 -12.69
CA GLY A 71 24.93 -6.01 -12.49
C GLY A 71 26.01 -6.56 -11.55
N ILE A 72 25.59 -7.03 -10.37
CA ILE A 72 26.48 -7.62 -9.37
C ILE A 72 27.27 -8.79 -9.96
N SER A 73 26.64 -9.71 -10.71
CA SER A 73 27.30 -10.86 -11.30
C SER A 73 28.38 -10.51 -12.34
N LYS A 74 28.31 -9.30 -12.90
CA LYS A 74 29.28 -8.75 -13.86
C LYS A 74 30.30 -7.81 -13.23
N GLY A 75 30.19 -7.53 -11.93
CA GLY A 75 30.97 -6.48 -11.27
C GLY A 75 30.69 -5.07 -11.80
N ASN A 76 29.48 -4.85 -12.35
CA ASN A 76 29.07 -3.60 -12.96
C ASN A 76 27.74 -3.09 -12.36
N ILE A 77 27.38 -1.86 -12.71
CA ILE A 77 26.05 -1.29 -12.42
C ILE A 77 24.99 -2.08 -13.21
N ALA A 78 23.77 -2.16 -12.68
CA ALA A 78 22.64 -2.79 -13.35
C ALA A 78 22.48 -2.23 -14.79
N PRO A 79 22.22 -3.09 -15.81
CA PRO A 79 22.24 -2.68 -17.20
C PRO A 79 21.28 -1.55 -17.57
N ASP A 80 20.12 -1.49 -16.94
CA ASP A 80 19.13 -0.43 -17.13
C ASP A 80 19.58 0.90 -16.52
N ILE A 81 20.29 0.87 -15.40
CA ILE A 81 20.89 2.05 -14.76
C ILE A 81 22.05 2.58 -15.60
N SER A 82 22.92 1.71 -16.15
CA SER A 82 23.99 2.12 -17.04
C SER A 82 23.46 2.87 -18.27
N GLU A 83 22.43 2.30 -18.94
CA GLU A 83 21.77 2.92 -20.09
C GLU A 83 21.16 4.30 -19.73
N TYR A 84 20.54 4.40 -18.54
CA TYR A 84 19.97 5.66 -18.05
C TYR A 84 21.05 6.73 -17.79
N ILE A 85 22.18 6.35 -17.19
CA ILE A 85 23.30 7.24 -16.92
C ILE A 85 23.92 7.76 -18.23
N GLU A 86 24.13 6.88 -19.22
CA GLU A 86 24.68 7.26 -20.53
C GLU A 86 23.83 8.32 -21.24
N ASN A 87 22.51 8.19 -21.14
CA ASN A 87 21.56 9.11 -21.76
C ASN A 87 21.30 10.39 -20.95
N ASN A 88 21.81 10.48 -19.70
CA ASN A 88 21.58 11.61 -18.81
C ASN A 88 22.86 12.08 -18.11
N PRO A 89 23.71 12.87 -18.76
CA PRO A 89 25.02 13.31 -18.23
C PRO A 89 24.96 14.01 -16.87
N ARG A 90 23.85 14.69 -16.54
CA ARG A 90 23.65 15.32 -15.23
C ARG A 90 23.59 14.33 -14.07
N ILE A 91 23.20 13.08 -14.35
CA ILE A 91 23.18 11.99 -13.34
C ILE A 91 24.61 11.64 -12.93
N VAL A 92 25.56 11.64 -13.85
CA VAL A 92 26.99 11.44 -13.56
C VAL A 92 27.49 12.49 -12.56
N SER A 93 27.12 13.76 -12.77
CA SER A 93 27.49 14.85 -11.87
C SER A 93 26.87 14.68 -10.47
N LEU A 94 25.59 14.27 -10.41
CA LEU A 94 24.91 13.98 -9.14
C LEU A 94 25.60 12.83 -8.37
N ILE A 95 25.92 11.73 -9.06
CA ILE A 95 26.62 10.59 -8.45
C ILE A 95 28.02 10.99 -7.95
N ARG A 96 28.74 11.86 -8.69
CA ARG A 96 30.00 12.40 -8.21
C ARG A 96 29.85 13.24 -6.96
N SER A 97 28.85 14.13 -6.90
CA SER A 97 28.56 14.93 -5.72
C SER A 97 28.23 14.05 -4.51
N ILE A 98 27.45 12.98 -4.68
CA ILE A 98 27.16 12.01 -3.62
C ILE A 98 28.46 11.38 -3.10
N LYS A 99 29.34 10.94 -4.01
CA LYS A 99 30.64 10.35 -3.67
C LYS A 99 31.56 11.34 -2.97
N GLU A 100 31.69 12.57 -3.49
CA GLU A 100 32.59 13.60 -2.96
C GLU A 100 32.19 14.08 -1.56
N ASN A 101 30.89 14.12 -1.28
CA ASN A 101 30.37 14.51 0.02
C ASN A 101 30.33 13.33 1.03
N ASN A 102 30.76 12.12 0.62
CA ASN A 102 30.78 10.94 1.49
C ASN A 102 29.45 10.75 2.26
N LEU A 103 28.32 10.89 1.56
CA LEU A 103 27.00 10.76 2.19
C LEU A 103 26.89 9.43 2.90
N ASN A 104 26.45 9.47 4.17
CA ASN A 104 26.17 8.29 4.94
C ASN A 104 24.80 7.69 4.53
N GLU A 105 24.51 6.48 5.01
CA GLU A 105 23.30 5.74 4.63
C GLU A 105 22.02 6.55 4.93
N ASN A 106 21.95 7.22 6.09
CA ASN A 106 20.79 8.05 6.44
C ASN A 106 20.58 9.23 5.47
N GLN A 107 21.65 9.88 5.03
CA GLN A 107 21.57 10.98 4.06
C GLN A 107 21.14 10.50 2.67
N ILE A 108 21.55 9.30 2.28
CA ILE A 108 21.09 8.66 1.04
C ILE A 108 19.60 8.34 1.15
N GLU A 109 19.15 7.77 2.28
CA GLU A 109 17.74 7.51 2.55
C GLU A 109 16.89 8.79 2.52
N GLU A 110 17.38 9.91 3.04
CA GLU A 110 16.70 11.21 2.97
C GLU A 110 16.51 11.69 1.52
N ILE A 111 17.53 11.54 0.66
CA ILE A 111 17.44 11.87 -0.76
C ILE A 111 16.45 10.98 -1.47
N GLU A 112 16.51 9.67 -1.27
CA GLU A 112 15.56 8.71 -1.82
C GLU A 112 14.14 9.02 -1.36
N PHE A 113 13.96 9.32 -0.09
CA PHE A 113 12.69 9.75 0.47
C PHE A 113 12.13 11.01 -0.20
N SER A 114 12.96 12.03 -0.37
CA SER A 114 12.58 13.29 -1.03
C SER A 114 12.13 13.08 -2.48
N LEU A 115 12.87 12.26 -3.23
CA LEU A 115 12.52 11.90 -4.61
C LEU A 115 11.20 11.13 -4.68
N ASN A 116 11.01 10.19 -3.79
CA ASN A 116 9.83 9.34 -3.74
C ASN A 116 8.58 10.09 -3.26
N LYS A 117 8.72 11.04 -2.33
CA LYS A 117 7.63 11.87 -1.81
C LYS A 117 6.93 12.65 -2.93
N ASN A 118 7.68 13.23 -3.87
CA ASN A 118 7.14 13.98 -4.99
C ASN A 118 6.34 13.13 -6.00
N ASN A 119 6.51 11.80 -5.98
CA ASN A 119 5.84 10.84 -6.85
C ASN A 119 4.79 10.00 -6.12
N SER A 120 4.33 10.44 -4.94
CA SER A 120 3.34 9.71 -4.16
C SER A 120 1.98 9.67 -4.85
N LYS A 121 1.29 8.53 -4.68
CA LYS A 121 -0.05 8.25 -5.22
C LYS A 121 -1.05 8.09 -4.08
N ALA A 122 -2.33 8.22 -4.39
CA ALA A 122 -3.41 7.86 -3.48
C ALA A 122 -4.37 6.85 -4.12
N LEU A 123 -4.81 5.88 -3.33
CA LEU A 123 -5.86 4.93 -3.68
C LEU A 123 -6.96 5.01 -2.63
N ILE A 124 -8.18 5.38 -3.05
CA ILE A 124 -9.33 5.50 -2.16
C ILE A 124 -10.26 4.30 -2.38
N ILE A 125 -10.66 3.62 -1.32
CA ILE A 125 -11.53 2.44 -1.37
C ILE A 125 -12.97 2.90 -1.15
N ALA A 126 -13.76 2.99 -2.23
CA ALA A 126 -15.11 3.52 -2.25
C ALA A 126 -16.13 2.51 -2.82
N ALA A 127 -15.93 1.20 -2.58
CA ALA A 127 -16.79 0.17 -3.15
C ALA A 127 -17.95 -0.27 -2.25
N GLY A 128 -17.93 0.06 -0.94
CA GLY A 128 -18.86 -0.45 0.05
C GLY A 128 -20.29 0.07 -0.06
N LEU A 129 -21.25 -0.70 0.47
CA LEU A 129 -22.69 -0.41 0.47
C LEU A 129 -23.10 0.76 1.38
N GLY A 130 -22.37 0.99 2.49
CA GLY A 130 -22.70 2.04 3.47
C GLY A 130 -24.07 1.85 4.14
N SER A 131 -24.51 0.64 4.35
CA SER A 131 -25.88 0.27 4.79
C SER A 131 -26.30 0.89 6.12
N ARG A 132 -25.35 1.17 7.05
CA ARG A 132 -25.61 1.79 8.36
C ARG A 132 -26.12 3.24 8.27
N LEU A 133 -25.95 3.91 7.14
CA LEU A 133 -26.49 5.25 6.86
C LEU A 133 -27.92 5.23 6.32
N LYS A 134 -28.54 4.05 6.20
CA LYS A 134 -29.98 3.83 5.88
C LYS A 134 -30.45 4.62 4.64
N LYS A 135 -31.42 5.52 4.81
CA LYS A 135 -32.00 6.31 3.71
C LYS A 135 -30.99 7.19 2.97
N HIS A 136 -29.91 7.61 3.61
CA HIS A 136 -28.92 8.51 3.03
C HIS A 136 -28.06 7.82 1.95
N THR A 137 -27.92 6.50 2.02
CA THR A 137 -27.10 5.70 1.07
C THR A 137 -27.92 4.80 0.17
N LYS A 138 -29.25 4.87 0.20
CA LYS A 138 -30.13 4.03 -0.64
C LYS A 138 -29.82 4.18 -2.14
N ASN A 139 -29.54 5.41 -2.59
CA ASN A 139 -29.30 5.73 -4.00
C ASN A 139 -27.96 6.44 -4.23
N LEU A 140 -27.08 6.44 -3.23
CA LEU A 140 -25.84 7.20 -3.26
C LEU A 140 -24.76 6.46 -2.46
N PRO A 141 -23.52 6.29 -2.99
CA PRO A 141 -22.43 5.77 -2.22
C PRO A 141 -22.12 6.65 -0.99
N LYS A 142 -21.73 6.05 0.13
CA LYS A 142 -21.43 6.73 1.39
C LYS A 142 -20.47 7.92 1.20
N CYS A 143 -19.42 7.75 0.42
CA CYS A 143 -18.43 8.79 0.13
C CYS A 143 -18.99 10.00 -0.67
N MET A 144 -20.17 9.87 -1.26
CA MET A 144 -20.84 10.93 -2.02
C MET A 144 -21.85 11.74 -1.19
N LEU A 145 -21.97 11.46 0.10
CA LEU A 145 -22.78 12.29 1.01
C LEU A 145 -22.23 13.71 1.03
N ASP A 146 -23.18 14.68 0.98
CA ASP A 146 -22.83 16.11 1.10
C ASP A 146 -22.33 16.42 2.50
N PHE A 147 -21.23 17.14 2.58
CA PHE A 147 -20.61 17.54 3.82
C PHE A 147 -20.23 19.03 3.76
N GLY A 148 -21.21 19.90 3.99
CA GLY A 148 -21.03 21.34 3.89
C GLY A 148 -20.69 21.82 2.48
N GLY A 149 -21.50 21.45 1.48
CA GLY A 149 -21.39 21.87 0.08
C GLY A 149 -20.36 21.10 -0.76
N LYS A 150 -19.68 20.09 -0.18
CA LYS A 150 -18.79 19.16 -0.89
C LYS A 150 -19.03 17.74 -0.39
N THR A 151 -18.86 16.75 -1.26
CA THR A 151 -18.97 15.36 -0.83
C THR A 151 -17.79 14.96 0.09
N LEU A 152 -17.95 13.90 0.89
CA LEU A 152 -16.84 13.34 1.69
C LEU A 152 -15.64 13.05 0.78
N LEU A 153 -15.90 12.41 -0.36
CA LEU A 153 -14.85 12.06 -1.32
C LEU A 153 -14.15 13.30 -1.90
N GLN A 154 -14.91 14.37 -2.23
CA GLN A 154 -14.30 15.62 -2.72
C GLN A 154 -13.35 16.22 -1.67
N ARG A 155 -13.70 16.13 -0.38
CA ARG A 155 -12.83 16.63 0.70
C ARG A 155 -11.54 15.84 0.82
N GLN A 156 -11.62 14.52 0.68
CA GLN A 156 -10.41 13.68 0.63
C GLN A 156 -9.53 14.04 -0.57
N LEU A 157 -10.14 14.20 -1.77
CA LEU A 157 -9.41 14.62 -2.97
C LEU A 157 -8.73 15.99 -2.77
N ASP A 158 -9.41 16.93 -2.13
CA ASP A 158 -8.86 18.26 -1.85
C ASP A 158 -7.66 18.16 -0.86
N SER A 159 -7.76 17.31 0.18
CA SER A 159 -6.66 17.09 1.14
C SER A 159 -5.44 16.45 0.47
N TYR A 160 -5.63 15.45 -0.36
CA TYR A 160 -4.54 14.84 -1.13
C TYR A 160 -3.87 15.85 -2.08
N LYS A 161 -4.65 16.62 -2.83
CA LYS A 161 -4.13 17.64 -3.76
C LYS A 161 -3.36 18.75 -3.03
N LYS A 162 -3.81 19.18 -1.84
CA LYS A 162 -3.09 20.15 -1.01
C LYS A 162 -1.71 19.65 -0.57
N CYS A 163 -1.55 18.33 -0.42
CA CYS A 163 -0.26 17.69 -0.12
C CYS A 163 0.54 17.31 -1.38
N GLY A 164 0.15 17.81 -2.56
CA GLY A 164 0.90 17.59 -3.80
C GLY A 164 0.62 16.27 -4.52
N ILE A 165 -0.27 15.42 -3.99
CA ILE A 165 -0.62 14.14 -4.63
C ILE A 165 -1.55 14.40 -5.81
N LYS A 166 -1.06 14.13 -7.03
CA LYS A 166 -1.80 14.33 -8.30
C LYS A 166 -2.32 13.02 -8.89
N ASP A 167 -1.60 11.92 -8.69
CA ASP A 167 -2.01 10.58 -9.17
C ASP A 167 -2.94 9.92 -8.14
N ILE A 168 -4.25 10.15 -8.31
CA ILE A 168 -5.28 9.63 -7.41
C ILE A 168 -6.13 8.62 -8.18
N SER A 169 -6.36 7.48 -7.54
CA SER A 169 -7.22 6.40 -8.05
C SER A 169 -8.31 6.06 -7.04
N ILE A 170 -9.44 5.59 -7.53
CA ILE A 170 -10.58 5.22 -6.69
C ILE A 170 -11.08 3.84 -7.10
N ILE A 171 -11.28 2.95 -6.13
CA ILE A 171 -11.99 1.69 -6.32
C ILE A 171 -13.47 1.93 -6.07
N ARG A 172 -14.30 1.69 -7.09
CA ARG A 172 -15.75 1.84 -7.04
C ARG A 172 -16.44 0.47 -7.01
N GLY A 173 -17.62 0.42 -6.42
CA GLY A 173 -18.49 -0.76 -6.42
C GLY A 173 -19.96 -0.34 -6.44
N TYR A 174 -20.58 -0.24 -5.27
CA TYR A 174 -21.97 0.17 -5.12
C TYR A 174 -22.22 1.55 -5.73
N LYS A 175 -23.23 1.63 -6.63
CA LYS A 175 -23.62 2.88 -7.30
C LYS A 175 -22.43 3.61 -7.96
N LYS A 176 -21.53 2.85 -8.58
CA LYS A 176 -20.27 3.35 -9.17
C LYS A 176 -20.44 4.52 -10.13
N GLU A 177 -21.58 4.59 -10.83
CA GLU A 177 -21.94 5.66 -11.77
C GLU A 177 -22.08 7.04 -11.10
N LYS A 178 -22.28 7.07 -9.78
CA LYS A 178 -22.35 8.31 -8.99
C LYS A 178 -20.99 8.89 -8.64
N ILE A 179 -19.92 8.10 -8.74
CA ILE A 179 -18.55 8.53 -8.46
C ILE A 179 -17.88 8.85 -9.80
N ASN A 180 -17.87 10.13 -10.17
CA ASN A 180 -17.30 10.57 -11.45
C ASN A 180 -16.60 11.93 -11.29
N TYR A 181 -15.29 11.92 -11.05
CA TYR A 181 -14.44 13.10 -10.94
C TYR A 181 -13.46 13.17 -12.09
N LYS A 182 -13.27 14.34 -12.67
CA LYS A 182 -12.33 14.56 -13.78
C LYS A 182 -10.88 14.33 -13.31
N GLY A 183 -10.09 13.62 -14.10
CA GLY A 183 -8.67 13.36 -13.84
C GLY A 183 -8.39 12.27 -12.81
N ILE A 184 -9.39 11.48 -12.44
CA ILE A 184 -9.26 10.34 -11.52
C ILE A 184 -9.25 9.03 -12.32
N LYS A 185 -8.38 8.09 -11.93
CA LYS A 185 -8.39 6.72 -12.44
C LYS A 185 -9.36 5.86 -11.63
N TYR A 186 -10.14 5.03 -12.29
CA TYR A 186 -11.13 4.19 -11.64
C TYR A 186 -10.83 2.71 -11.81
N PHE A 187 -11.02 1.97 -10.73
CA PHE A 187 -11.05 0.51 -10.68
C PHE A 187 -12.42 0.07 -10.19
N GLU A 188 -12.87 -1.08 -10.62
CA GLU A 188 -14.22 -1.56 -10.29
C GLU A 188 -14.13 -2.86 -9.51
N ASN A 189 -14.59 -2.82 -8.25
CA ASN A 189 -14.85 -4.04 -7.50
C ASN A 189 -16.23 -4.55 -7.90
N THR A 190 -16.27 -5.54 -8.78
CA THR A 190 -17.51 -6.13 -9.29
C THR A 190 -18.16 -7.11 -8.32
N ASP A 191 -17.46 -7.49 -7.26
CA ASP A 191 -17.91 -8.47 -6.24
C ASP A 191 -18.05 -7.82 -4.85
N TYR A 192 -18.35 -6.51 -4.82
CA TYR A 192 -18.38 -5.72 -3.58
C TYR A 192 -19.42 -6.21 -2.56
N GLU A 193 -20.44 -6.97 -2.97
CA GLU A 193 -21.45 -7.54 -2.09
C GLU A 193 -20.93 -8.75 -1.30
N ASN A 194 -19.95 -9.48 -1.84
CA ASN A 194 -19.45 -10.73 -1.27
C ASN A 194 -18.05 -10.60 -0.67
N ASN A 195 -17.36 -9.47 -0.87
CA ASN A 195 -16.03 -9.25 -0.34
C ASN A 195 -15.95 -8.02 0.58
N ASN A 196 -14.81 -7.86 1.24
CA ASN A 196 -14.56 -6.75 2.13
C ASN A 196 -13.29 -5.99 1.68
N VAL A 197 -12.87 -5.03 2.50
CA VAL A 197 -11.83 -4.04 2.21
C VAL A 197 -10.54 -4.67 1.69
N LEU A 198 -10.02 -5.75 2.32
CA LEU A 198 -8.79 -6.39 1.87
C LEU A 198 -8.87 -6.81 0.41
N ASN A 199 -9.89 -7.58 0.05
CA ASN A 199 -10.04 -8.03 -1.32
C ASN A 199 -10.38 -6.89 -2.28
N SER A 200 -11.10 -5.88 -1.80
CA SER A 200 -11.41 -4.67 -2.59
C SER A 200 -10.16 -3.94 -3.06
N VAL A 201 -9.14 -3.77 -2.19
CA VAL A 201 -7.86 -3.13 -2.54
C VAL A 201 -7.21 -3.75 -3.77
N PHE A 202 -7.28 -5.08 -3.90
CA PHE A 202 -6.58 -5.81 -4.96
C PHE A 202 -7.26 -5.75 -6.34
N TYR A 203 -8.44 -5.12 -6.47
CA TYR A 203 -8.96 -4.73 -7.79
C TYR A 203 -8.11 -3.63 -8.45
N ALA A 204 -7.34 -2.88 -7.65
CA ALA A 204 -6.40 -1.89 -8.14
C ALA A 204 -4.92 -2.33 -8.02
N GLU A 205 -4.63 -3.63 -7.89
CA GLU A 205 -3.29 -4.18 -7.64
C GLU A 205 -2.20 -3.60 -8.56
N LYS A 206 -2.52 -3.39 -9.82
CA LYS A 206 -1.55 -2.89 -10.83
C LYS A 206 -0.95 -1.52 -10.50
N ILE A 207 -1.60 -0.73 -9.64
CA ILE A 207 -1.09 0.59 -9.22
C ILE A 207 -0.50 0.57 -7.81
N ILE A 208 -0.59 -0.54 -7.08
CA ILE A 208 0.03 -0.71 -5.76
C ILE A 208 1.53 -0.93 -5.97
N ASN A 209 2.24 0.17 -6.18
CA ASN A 209 3.69 0.24 -6.39
C ASN A 209 4.19 1.67 -6.10
N GLY A 210 5.48 1.83 -5.83
CA GLY A 210 6.04 3.12 -5.43
C GLY A 210 5.46 3.60 -4.11
N ASN A 211 5.61 4.88 -3.81
CA ASN A 211 4.97 5.48 -2.64
C ASN A 211 3.48 5.65 -2.87
N ILE A 212 2.66 4.99 -2.04
CA ILE A 212 1.21 5.04 -2.16
C ILE A 212 0.55 5.15 -0.78
N ILE A 213 -0.44 6.03 -0.67
CA ILE A 213 -1.37 6.06 0.46
C ILE A 213 -2.66 5.37 0.03
N ILE A 214 -3.13 4.42 0.83
CA ILE A 214 -4.41 3.74 0.64
C ILE A 214 -5.32 4.16 1.78
N SER A 215 -6.51 4.66 1.48
CA SER A 215 -7.47 5.11 2.50
C SER A 215 -8.89 4.61 2.25
N TYR A 216 -9.64 4.49 3.34
CA TYR A 216 -11.08 4.29 3.29
C TYR A 216 -11.77 5.58 2.83
N SER A 217 -12.92 5.46 2.17
CA SER A 217 -13.65 6.61 1.61
C SER A 217 -14.65 7.24 2.57
N ASP A 218 -14.81 6.68 3.75
CA ASP A 218 -15.76 7.11 4.79
C ASP A 218 -15.11 7.93 5.89
N ILE A 219 -13.84 8.24 5.76
CA ILE A 219 -13.10 9.10 6.68
C ILE A 219 -12.92 10.50 6.09
N LEU A 220 -13.04 11.50 6.95
CA LEU A 220 -12.59 12.87 6.70
C LEU A 220 -11.25 13.05 7.39
N PHE A 221 -10.31 13.73 6.75
CA PHE A 221 -9.02 14.04 7.35
C PHE A 221 -8.47 15.37 6.85
N ASP A 222 -7.75 16.03 7.73
CA ASP A 222 -7.03 17.26 7.40
C ASP A 222 -5.78 16.97 6.54
N PRO A 223 -5.29 17.91 5.74
CA PRO A 223 -4.04 17.75 4.99
C PRO A 223 -2.84 17.39 5.86
N SER A 224 -2.80 17.82 7.13
CA SER A 224 -1.74 17.48 8.08
C SER A 224 -1.61 15.97 8.34
N VAL A 225 -2.72 15.23 8.32
CA VAL A 225 -2.73 13.76 8.46
C VAL A 225 -2.05 13.12 7.25
N VAL A 226 -2.40 13.58 6.03
CA VAL A 226 -1.77 13.12 4.79
C VAL A 226 -0.28 13.44 4.80
N GLN A 227 0.10 14.65 5.26
CA GLN A 227 1.49 15.07 5.33
C GLN A 227 2.29 14.17 6.29
N ARG A 228 1.77 13.87 7.49
CA ARG A 228 2.41 12.94 8.43
C ARG A 228 2.59 11.54 7.84
N ALA A 229 1.58 11.04 7.11
CA ALA A 229 1.70 9.77 6.40
C ALA A 229 2.80 9.79 5.32
N LEU A 230 2.88 10.89 4.55
CA LEU A 230 3.93 11.10 3.54
C LEU A 230 5.33 11.21 4.15
N ASP A 231 5.45 11.74 5.36
CA ASP A 231 6.73 11.94 6.05
C ASP A 231 7.28 10.64 6.66
N SER A 232 6.50 9.56 6.69
CA SER A 232 7.00 8.26 7.15
C SER A 232 7.97 7.64 6.16
N VAL A 233 9.15 7.26 6.62
CA VAL A 233 10.21 6.60 5.84
C VAL A 233 10.05 5.08 5.77
N HIS A 234 9.19 4.50 6.63
CA HIS A 234 9.04 3.06 6.78
C HIS A 234 8.30 2.41 5.62
N ASP A 235 8.61 1.15 5.33
CA ASP A 235 8.06 0.38 4.21
C ASP A 235 6.54 0.25 4.30
N ILE A 236 6.02 -0.03 5.49
CA ILE A 236 4.59 -0.16 5.77
C ILE A 236 4.27 0.69 7.00
N SER A 237 3.35 1.63 6.85
CA SER A 237 2.92 2.50 7.94
C SER A 237 1.40 2.54 8.01
N VAL A 238 0.85 2.50 9.22
CA VAL A 238 -0.56 2.66 9.54
C VAL A 238 -0.76 3.98 10.28
N VAL A 239 -1.77 4.76 9.93
CA VAL A 239 -2.06 6.02 10.64
C VAL A 239 -2.91 5.71 11.85
N VAL A 240 -2.47 6.16 13.03
CA VAL A 240 -3.06 5.81 14.33
C VAL A 240 -3.34 7.07 15.13
N ASP A 241 -4.60 7.25 15.53
CA ASP A 241 -5.00 8.33 16.43
C ASP A 241 -4.91 7.88 17.89
N ILE A 242 -4.10 8.57 18.69
CA ILE A 242 -3.95 8.27 20.12
C ILE A 242 -4.97 9.04 20.98
N ASP A 243 -5.64 10.06 20.45
CA ASP A 243 -6.73 10.81 21.12
C ASP A 243 -8.13 10.28 20.73
N TRP A 244 -8.22 9.04 20.30
CA TRP A 244 -9.39 8.41 19.72
C TRP A 244 -10.57 8.21 20.68
N ARG A 245 -10.31 7.99 22.00
CA ARG A 245 -11.36 7.62 22.98
C ARG A 245 -12.42 8.70 23.12
N GLY A 246 -12.02 9.98 23.07
CA GLY A 246 -12.93 11.12 23.15
C GLY A 246 -13.97 11.14 22.02
N TYR A 247 -13.62 10.58 20.85
CA TYR A 247 -14.53 10.48 19.71
C TYR A 247 -15.73 9.57 19.95
N TYR A 248 -15.61 8.57 20.81
CA TYR A 248 -16.66 7.60 21.14
C TYR A 248 -17.61 8.06 22.23
N VAL A 249 -17.30 9.15 22.94
CA VAL A 249 -18.17 9.66 24.01
C VAL A 249 -19.55 10.03 23.45
N GLY A 250 -20.59 9.36 23.97
CA GLY A 250 -21.98 9.55 23.56
C GLY A 250 -22.33 8.99 22.18
N ARG A 251 -21.46 8.20 21.51
CA ARG A 251 -21.81 7.42 20.31
C ARG A 251 -22.59 6.16 20.70
N LYS A 252 -23.82 6.06 20.19
CA LYS A 252 -24.71 4.91 20.45
C LYS A 252 -24.75 3.94 19.29
N ASP A 253 -24.82 4.45 18.06
CA ASP A 253 -24.98 3.63 16.85
C ASP A 253 -23.63 3.02 16.38
N HIS A 254 -22.50 3.52 16.89
CA HIS A 254 -21.16 3.02 16.64
C HIS A 254 -20.36 3.00 17.95
N PRO A 255 -20.50 1.94 18.74
CA PRO A 255 -19.86 1.85 20.05
C PRO A 255 -18.33 1.65 19.93
N ILE A 256 -17.60 1.95 21.00
CA ILE A 256 -16.12 1.83 21.07
C ILE A 256 -15.60 0.43 20.70
N SER A 257 -16.43 -0.62 20.85
CA SER A 257 -16.09 -1.99 20.44
C SER A 257 -15.96 -2.15 18.91
N GLU A 258 -16.44 -1.18 18.14
CA GLU A 258 -16.30 -1.16 16.69
C GLU A 258 -14.97 -0.54 16.22
N ALA A 259 -14.21 0.11 17.10
CA ALA A 259 -12.91 0.68 16.79
C ALA A 259 -11.92 -0.38 16.26
N GLU A 260 -11.12 -0.05 15.27
CA GLU A 260 -9.96 -0.82 14.85
C GLU A 260 -8.73 -0.39 15.66
N ASN A 261 -8.54 -1.07 16.79
CA ASN A 261 -7.56 -0.71 17.79
C ASN A 261 -6.13 -1.08 17.41
N VAL A 262 -5.15 -0.37 17.98
CA VAL A 262 -3.72 -0.63 17.78
C VAL A 262 -2.98 -0.65 19.10
N ILE A 263 -2.13 -1.66 19.28
CA ILE A 263 -1.11 -1.73 20.33
C ILE A 263 0.23 -1.67 19.61
N PHE A 264 1.14 -0.81 20.08
CA PHE A 264 2.46 -0.63 19.49
C PHE A 264 3.53 -0.47 20.60
N ASN A 265 4.77 -0.79 20.27
CA ASN A 265 5.90 -0.69 21.20
C ASN A 265 6.50 0.74 21.25
N SER A 266 7.54 0.92 22.06
CA SER A 266 8.24 2.21 22.24
C SER A 266 8.89 2.76 20.97
N ASN A 267 9.08 1.94 19.93
CA ASN A 267 9.59 2.33 18.62
C ASN A 267 8.46 2.66 17.63
N ASN A 268 7.20 2.76 18.11
CA ASN A 268 6.00 2.89 17.30
C ASN A 268 5.81 1.73 16.28
N GLU A 269 6.36 0.55 16.56
CA GLU A 269 6.11 -0.65 15.75
C GLU A 269 4.84 -1.34 16.24
N VAL A 270 3.95 -1.70 15.32
CA VAL A 270 2.69 -2.39 15.62
C VAL A 270 2.95 -3.76 16.20
N GLU A 271 2.34 -4.07 17.34
CA GLU A 271 2.30 -5.40 17.95
C GLU A 271 0.95 -6.09 17.70
N LYS A 272 -0.14 -5.32 17.81
CA LYS A 272 -1.50 -5.81 17.50
C LYS A 272 -2.30 -4.74 16.78
N ILE A 273 -3.14 -5.15 15.81
CA ILE A 273 -4.07 -4.27 15.10
C ILE A 273 -5.37 -4.99 14.78
N GLY A 274 -6.50 -4.29 14.90
CA GLY A 274 -7.84 -4.80 14.58
C GLY A 274 -8.80 -4.69 15.74
N LYS A 275 -9.76 -5.60 15.85
CA LYS A 275 -10.74 -5.63 16.95
C LYS A 275 -10.11 -6.23 18.21
N ILE A 276 -9.51 -5.39 19.03
CA ILE A 276 -8.85 -5.79 20.29
C ILE A 276 -9.84 -5.60 21.44
N ASN A 277 -9.88 -6.54 22.39
CA ASN A 277 -10.72 -6.43 23.58
C ASN A 277 -10.13 -5.44 24.58
N THR A 278 -10.60 -4.19 24.54
CA THR A 278 -10.12 -3.10 25.40
C THR A 278 -10.34 -3.33 26.91
N ALA A 279 -11.16 -4.29 27.30
CA ALA A 279 -11.32 -4.67 28.70
C ALA A 279 -10.20 -5.58 29.21
N LYS A 280 -9.42 -6.20 28.30
CA LYS A 280 -8.34 -7.15 28.64
C LYS A 280 -6.97 -6.64 28.29
N GLU A 281 -6.87 -5.69 27.36
CA GLU A 281 -5.60 -5.18 26.84
C GLU A 281 -5.59 -3.65 26.83
N GLU A 282 -4.46 -3.05 27.15
CA GLU A 282 -4.26 -1.63 27.05
C GLU A 282 -4.05 -1.25 25.58
N VAL A 283 -5.00 -0.53 25.03
CA VAL A 283 -4.99 -0.08 23.64
C VAL A 283 -4.42 1.32 23.56
N HIS A 284 -3.43 1.52 22.69
CA HIS A 284 -2.71 2.77 22.54
C HIS A 284 -3.40 3.75 21.60
N GLY A 285 -4.07 3.26 20.54
CA GLY A 285 -4.71 4.13 19.56
C GLY A 285 -5.71 3.40 18.68
N GLU A 286 -6.32 4.14 17.76
CA GLU A 286 -7.24 3.65 16.73
C GLU A 286 -6.63 3.81 15.34
N PHE A 287 -6.67 2.74 14.54
CA PHE A 287 -6.34 2.80 13.12
C PHE A 287 -7.44 3.55 12.37
N ILE A 288 -7.07 4.63 11.71
CA ILE A 288 -8.05 5.51 11.06
C ILE A 288 -8.52 5.07 9.67
N GLY A 289 -8.11 3.90 9.19
CA GLY A 289 -8.41 3.47 7.82
C GLY A 289 -7.46 4.06 6.77
N MET A 290 -6.23 4.42 7.14
CA MET A 290 -5.22 4.94 6.22
C MET A 290 -3.88 4.23 6.42
N ILE A 291 -3.31 3.69 5.33
CA ILE A 291 -1.95 3.12 5.30
C ILE A 291 -1.09 3.83 4.26
N LYS A 292 0.21 3.90 4.51
CA LYS A 292 1.21 4.35 3.55
C LYS A 292 2.19 3.23 3.29
N LEU A 293 2.54 3.03 2.04
CA LEU A 293 3.50 2.03 1.58
C LEU A 293 4.60 2.70 0.77
N THR A 294 5.84 2.22 0.95
CA THR A 294 6.91 2.43 -0.05
C THR A 294 6.75 1.45 -1.20
N ASN A 295 7.61 1.50 -2.21
CA ASN A 295 7.63 0.48 -3.26
C ASN A 295 7.85 -0.92 -2.67
N ARG A 296 8.78 -1.06 -1.72
CA ARG A 296 9.06 -2.33 -1.03
C ARG A 296 7.87 -2.79 -0.17
N GLY A 297 7.25 -1.87 0.57
CA GLY A 297 6.04 -2.18 1.34
C GLY A 297 4.88 -2.63 0.46
N ALA A 298 4.71 -2.03 -0.71
CA ALA A 298 3.72 -2.44 -1.70
C ALA A 298 3.97 -3.86 -2.25
N GLU A 299 5.23 -4.23 -2.49
CA GLU A 299 5.61 -5.57 -2.92
C GLU A 299 5.38 -6.61 -1.83
N ILE A 300 5.76 -6.32 -0.58
CA ILE A 300 5.48 -7.16 0.58
C ILE A 300 3.97 -7.41 0.69
N LEU A 301 3.16 -6.36 0.66
CA LEU A 301 1.71 -6.45 0.77
C LEU A 301 1.12 -7.36 -0.31
N LYS A 302 1.52 -7.18 -1.58
CA LYS A 302 1.06 -7.99 -2.71
C LYS A 302 1.47 -9.45 -2.59
N GLN A 303 2.75 -9.71 -2.28
CA GLN A 303 3.28 -11.06 -2.13
C GLN A 303 2.52 -11.85 -1.07
N HIS A 304 2.30 -11.22 0.10
CA HIS A 304 1.61 -11.90 1.20
C HIS A 304 0.10 -12.05 0.93
N PHE A 305 -0.56 -11.08 0.32
CA PHE A 305 -1.94 -11.26 -0.11
C PHE A 305 -2.11 -12.48 -1.04
N HIS A 306 -1.26 -12.62 -2.06
CA HIS A 306 -1.35 -13.77 -2.97
C HIS A 306 -1.02 -15.11 -2.29
N ARG A 307 -0.06 -15.12 -1.35
CA ARG A 307 0.22 -16.29 -0.52
C ARG A 307 -1.02 -16.71 0.27
N LEU A 308 -1.61 -15.77 1.00
CA LEU A 308 -2.76 -16.00 1.85
C LEU A 308 -4.01 -16.37 1.05
N LYS A 309 -4.25 -15.70 -0.07
CA LYS A 309 -5.34 -16.03 -0.98
C LYS A 309 -5.29 -17.49 -1.45
N LYS A 310 -4.10 -18.04 -1.73
CA LYS A 310 -3.95 -19.46 -2.11
C LYS A 310 -4.28 -20.42 -0.97
N ILE A 311 -3.96 -20.05 0.28
CA ILE A 311 -4.11 -20.91 1.45
C ILE A 311 -5.52 -20.85 2.00
N TYR A 312 -6.10 -19.64 2.09
CA TYR A 312 -7.31 -19.35 2.86
C TYR A 312 -8.56 -19.03 2.01
N TRP A 313 -8.50 -19.12 0.68
CA TRP A 313 -9.70 -18.88 -0.14
C TRP A 313 -10.86 -19.80 0.31
N ASN A 314 -12.02 -19.21 0.60
CA ASN A 314 -13.19 -19.87 1.19
C ASN A 314 -12.96 -20.49 2.60
N LYS A 315 -11.92 -20.08 3.32
CA LYS A 315 -11.61 -20.57 4.66
C LYS A 315 -11.51 -19.38 5.64
N PRO A 316 -11.67 -19.62 6.95
CA PRO A 316 -11.45 -18.61 7.97
C PRO A 316 -10.01 -18.03 7.88
N PHE A 317 -9.89 -16.73 8.05
CA PHE A 317 -8.61 -16.04 8.09
C PHE A 317 -8.66 -14.89 9.10
N GLN A 318 -7.75 -14.89 10.05
CA GLN A 318 -7.76 -13.96 11.18
C GLN A 318 -9.19 -13.92 11.80
N ARG A 319 -9.81 -12.74 11.91
CA ARG A 319 -11.18 -12.60 12.42
C ARG A 319 -12.29 -12.82 11.37
N ALA A 320 -11.93 -12.91 10.11
CA ALA A 320 -12.92 -13.09 9.05
C ALA A 320 -13.38 -14.56 8.94
N LYS A 321 -14.68 -14.78 8.74
CA LYS A 321 -15.24 -16.11 8.54
C LYS A 321 -14.74 -16.80 7.28
N ILE A 322 -14.47 -16.01 6.25
CA ILE A 322 -13.82 -16.42 4.99
C ILE A 322 -12.86 -15.34 4.53
N PHE A 323 -11.79 -15.71 3.86
CA PHE A 323 -10.74 -14.80 3.38
C PHE A 323 -11.29 -13.64 2.53
N GLN A 324 -12.33 -13.88 1.74
CA GLN A 324 -12.97 -12.84 0.92
C GLN A 324 -13.53 -11.69 1.74
N GLN A 325 -13.93 -11.95 2.99
CA GLN A 325 -14.49 -10.97 3.91
C GLN A 325 -13.45 -10.37 4.87
N ALA A 326 -12.16 -10.63 4.64
CA ALA A 326 -11.09 -10.10 5.47
C ALA A 326 -10.96 -8.58 5.37
N TYR A 327 -10.55 -7.98 6.47
CA TYR A 327 -10.23 -6.57 6.58
C TYR A 327 -8.77 -6.31 6.20
N LEU A 328 -8.44 -5.06 5.89
CA LEU A 328 -7.05 -4.67 5.63
C LEU A 328 -6.17 -4.91 6.86
N THR A 329 -6.71 -4.64 8.05
CA THR A 329 -6.06 -4.89 9.34
C THR A 329 -5.78 -6.36 9.61
N ASP A 330 -6.56 -7.29 9.04
CA ASP A 330 -6.28 -8.73 9.14
C ASP A 330 -4.99 -9.11 8.39
N LEU A 331 -4.75 -8.51 7.21
CA LEU A 331 -3.49 -8.70 6.50
C LEU A 331 -2.32 -8.04 7.23
N ILE A 332 -2.51 -6.83 7.77
CA ILE A 332 -1.47 -6.13 8.54
C ILE A 332 -1.10 -6.94 9.78
N GLN A 333 -2.07 -7.50 10.52
CA GLN A 333 -1.79 -8.36 11.66
C GLN A 333 -0.99 -9.61 11.26
N GLU A 334 -1.35 -10.27 10.17
CA GLU A 334 -0.59 -11.41 9.66
C GLU A 334 0.87 -11.03 9.31
N LEU A 335 1.10 -9.84 8.77
CA LEU A 335 2.46 -9.35 8.50
C LEU A 335 3.24 -9.17 9.79
N VAL A 336 2.62 -8.63 10.82
CA VAL A 336 3.22 -8.47 12.16
C VAL A 336 3.53 -9.83 12.78
N ASP A 337 2.58 -10.77 12.72
CA ASP A 337 2.72 -12.12 13.29
C ASP A 337 3.91 -12.91 12.70
N ILE A 338 4.25 -12.66 11.43
CA ILE A 338 5.42 -13.26 10.77
C ILE A 338 6.69 -12.43 10.85
N GLY A 339 6.71 -11.38 11.70
CA GLY A 339 7.88 -10.57 11.99
C GLY A 339 8.19 -9.45 11.00
N ILE A 340 7.24 -9.08 10.13
CA ILE A 340 7.39 -7.90 9.26
C ILE A 340 7.04 -6.65 10.05
N LYS A 341 7.97 -5.68 10.07
CA LYS A 341 7.78 -4.43 10.80
C LYS A 341 6.74 -3.56 10.11
N VAL A 342 5.74 -3.13 10.88
CA VAL A 342 4.73 -2.15 10.50
C VAL A 342 4.79 -1.02 11.51
N HIS A 343 4.88 0.24 11.04
CA HIS A 343 5.05 1.39 11.92
C HIS A 343 3.77 2.20 12.06
N CYS A 344 3.57 2.80 13.23
CA CYS A 344 2.49 3.74 13.48
C CYS A 344 2.92 5.16 13.11
N VAL A 345 2.15 5.81 12.25
CA VAL A 345 2.16 7.26 12.08
C VAL A 345 1.19 7.84 13.09
N ILE A 346 1.72 8.35 14.18
CA ILE A 346 0.91 8.86 15.29
C ILE A 346 0.28 10.20 14.92
N ILE A 347 -1.02 10.32 15.15
CA ILE A 347 -1.76 11.58 15.11
C ILE A 347 -2.54 11.78 16.41
N GLU A 348 -2.88 13.04 16.69
CA GLU A 348 -3.78 13.45 17.76
C GLU A 348 -4.92 14.19 17.11
N SER A 349 -6.04 13.49 16.83
CA SER A 349 -7.18 14.03 16.10
C SER A 349 -6.88 14.44 14.63
N GLY A 350 -7.68 15.33 14.05
CA GLY A 350 -7.52 15.78 12.64
C GLY A 350 -8.23 14.88 11.64
N TRP A 351 -9.00 13.91 12.09
CA TRP A 351 -9.80 13.02 11.27
C TRP A 351 -11.19 12.74 11.89
N LYS A 352 -12.07 12.16 11.11
CA LYS A 352 -13.37 11.66 11.58
C LYS A 352 -13.87 10.55 10.64
N GLU A 353 -14.41 9.49 11.22
CA GLU A 353 -15.17 8.48 10.50
C GLU A 353 -16.64 8.86 10.41
N ILE A 354 -17.27 8.63 9.26
CA ILE A 354 -18.70 8.90 9.03
C ILE A 354 -19.37 7.56 8.71
N ASP A 355 -19.71 6.79 9.72
CA ASP A 355 -20.20 5.44 9.52
C ASP A 355 -21.72 5.29 9.76
N THR A 356 -22.27 6.10 10.63
CA THR A 356 -23.68 6.08 11.00
C THR A 356 -24.37 7.43 10.73
N VAL A 357 -25.71 7.46 10.82
CA VAL A 357 -26.47 8.72 10.75
C VAL A 357 -26.11 9.66 11.90
N GLU A 358 -25.77 9.10 13.06
CA GLU A 358 -25.33 9.87 14.23
C GLU A 358 -24.00 10.56 13.93
N ASP A 359 -23.02 9.86 13.39
CA ASP A 359 -21.71 10.39 13.00
C ASP A 359 -21.84 11.51 11.98
N TYR A 360 -22.65 11.27 10.95
CA TYR A 360 -22.92 12.26 9.92
C TYR A 360 -23.46 13.57 10.49
N LYS A 361 -24.46 13.50 11.39
CA LYS A 361 -25.04 14.69 12.04
C LYS A 361 -24.04 15.40 12.95
N LYS A 362 -23.31 14.66 13.80
CA LYS A 362 -22.30 15.22 14.71
C LYS A 362 -21.18 15.93 13.94
N ALA A 363 -20.71 15.30 12.88
CA ALA A 363 -19.64 15.85 12.07
C ALA A 363 -20.06 17.11 11.31
N LEU A 364 -21.31 17.19 10.79
CA LEU A 364 -21.86 18.40 10.18
C LEU A 364 -21.92 19.58 11.16
N VAL A 365 -22.36 19.35 12.41
CA VAL A 365 -22.41 20.39 13.45
C VAL A 365 -21.01 20.92 13.77
N GLY A 366 -20.03 20.03 13.92
CA GLY A 366 -18.64 20.40 14.19
C GLY A 366 -18.00 21.18 13.04
N PHE A 367 -18.37 20.81 11.81
CA PHE A 367 -17.89 21.47 10.59
C PHE A 367 -18.44 22.90 10.49
N ASN A 368 -19.73 23.08 10.67
CA ASN A 368 -20.37 24.39 10.61
C ASN A 368 -19.82 25.35 11.69
N LYS A 369 -19.49 24.85 12.89
CA LYS A 369 -18.86 25.66 13.95
C LYS A 369 -17.46 26.18 13.61
N LYS A 370 -16.66 25.43 12.82
CA LYS A 370 -15.33 25.90 12.36
C LYS A 370 -15.45 27.03 11.32
N PHE A 371 -16.49 27.04 10.49
CA PHE A 371 -16.68 28.01 9.40
C PHE A 371 -17.50 29.23 9.79
N THR A 372 -18.23 29.21 10.89
CA THR A 372 -18.94 30.40 11.43
C THR A 372 -18.06 31.26 12.33
N LYS A 373 -16.80 30.86 12.58
CA LYS A 373 -15.83 31.61 13.40
C LYS A 373 -14.67 32.19 12.58
N SER A 374 -14.72 32.10 11.27
CA SER A 374 -13.84 32.78 10.30
C SER A 374 -14.72 33.74 9.47
#